data_a7f9226b6030ba200e5e6a4c10a0ad4d
#
_entry.id   a7f9226b6030ba200e5e6a4c10a0ad4d
#
_cell.length_a   1.000
_cell.length_b   1.000
_cell.length_c   1.000
_cell.angle_alpha   90.00
_cell.angle_beta   90.00
_cell.angle_gamma   90.00
#
_symmetry.space_group_name_H-M   'P 1'
#
loop_
_entity.id
_entity.type
_entity.pdbx_description
1 polymer ?
#
loop_
_entity_poly.entity_id
_entity_poly.type
_entity_poly.pdbx_seq_one_letter_code
_entity_poly.pdbx_strand_id
1 'polypeptide(L)'
;YDFIDNDEFFSWGNPYTNLIDDIPKFCYFAKAALAALNYLNWTPDVVHCHDWQAALVPLYLRTCFQDTDVGRAISVLTIHNLKFQGIYDRKKIQYWSGLPDYVFNKDCMIQNWLDANMLRVASLTAIKLQL
;
A
#
# COMPACT_ATOMS: atom_id res chain seq x y z
N TYR A 1 18.61 3.97 13.38
CA TYR A 1 17.17 3.74 13.19
C TYR A 1 16.56 5.01 12.66
N ASP A 2 15.87 4.91 11.52
CA ASP A 2 15.18 6.03 10.90
C ASP A 2 13.68 5.89 11.16
N PHE A 3 13.04 6.97 11.61
CA PHE A 3 11.61 7.03 11.90
C PHE A 3 10.92 7.96 10.94
N ILE A 4 9.75 7.53 10.44
CA ILE A 4 8.84 8.39 9.69
C ILE A 4 7.77 8.81 10.67
N ASP A 5 7.70 10.10 10.95
CA ASP A 5 6.74 10.69 11.87
C ASP A 5 5.69 11.52 11.12
N ASN A 6 4.45 11.44 11.56
CA ASN A 6 3.36 12.28 11.09
C ASN A 6 2.26 12.34 12.15
N ASP A 7 2.17 13.47 12.83
CA ASP A 7 1.22 13.68 13.93
C ASP A 7 -0.25 13.55 13.49
N GLU A 8 -0.58 13.89 12.25
CA GLU A 8 -1.94 13.77 11.74
C GLU A 8 -2.43 12.32 11.68
N PHE A 9 -1.55 11.39 11.28
CA PHE A 9 -1.94 9.99 11.06
C PHE A 9 -1.57 9.05 12.21
N PHE A 10 -0.55 9.37 13.02
CA PHE A 10 0.03 8.43 13.97
C PHE A 10 0.06 8.88 15.43
N SER A 11 -0.33 10.11 15.75
CA SER A 11 -0.25 10.63 17.13
C SER A 11 -1.37 10.17 18.05
N TRP A 12 -2.47 9.63 17.52
CA TRP A 12 -3.66 9.33 18.30
C TRP A 12 -4.16 7.89 18.12
N GLY A 13 -4.53 7.26 19.23
CA GLY A 13 -5.32 6.04 19.26
C GLY A 13 -4.55 4.75 19.01
N ASN A 14 -5.29 3.70 18.72
CA ASN A 14 -4.76 2.39 18.36
C ASN A 14 -4.22 2.41 16.92
N PRO A 15 -3.22 1.56 16.58
CA PRO A 15 -2.73 1.43 15.21
C PRO A 15 -3.82 1.05 14.21
N TYR A 16 -4.86 0.35 14.67
CA TYR A 16 -6.03 -0.01 13.87
C TYR A 16 -7.29 0.54 14.52
N THR A 17 -8.11 1.27 13.75
CA THR A 17 -9.35 1.86 14.23
C THR A 17 -10.54 1.42 13.39
N ASN A 18 -10.81 2.15 12.32
CA ASN A 18 -11.84 1.86 11.34
C ASN A 18 -11.33 2.22 9.94
N LEU A 19 -11.97 1.72 8.88
CA LEU A 19 -11.49 1.93 7.51
C LEU A 19 -11.49 3.40 7.07
N ILE A 20 -12.34 4.24 7.67
CA ILE A 20 -12.40 5.69 7.34
C ILE A 20 -11.06 6.35 7.68
N ASP A 21 -10.50 6.03 8.85
CA ASP A 21 -9.26 6.61 9.35
C ASP A 21 -8.04 5.79 8.90
N ASP A 22 -8.19 4.48 8.79
CA ASP A 22 -7.09 3.58 8.45
C ASP A 22 -6.70 3.65 6.97
N ILE A 23 -7.64 3.88 6.04
CA ILE A 23 -7.31 4.01 4.62
C ILE A 23 -6.35 5.17 4.35
N PRO A 24 -6.62 6.42 4.78
CA PRO A 24 -5.65 7.51 4.63
C PRO A 24 -4.30 7.21 5.27
N LYS A 25 -4.31 6.71 6.51
CA LYS A 25 -3.12 6.35 7.28
C LYS A 25 -2.20 5.38 6.52
N PHE A 26 -2.76 4.29 6.01
CA PHE A 26 -1.95 3.27 5.34
C PHE A 26 -1.61 3.60 3.89
N CYS A 27 -2.40 4.44 3.21
CA CYS A 27 -1.97 5.07 1.96
C CYS A 27 -0.73 5.93 2.17
N TYR A 28 -0.76 6.79 3.20
CA TYR A 28 0.38 7.62 3.58
C TYR A 28 1.60 6.76 3.95
N PHE A 29 1.42 5.79 4.86
CA PHE A 29 2.49 4.90 5.32
C PHE A 29 3.22 4.22 4.15
N ALA A 30 2.49 3.57 3.25
CA ALA A 30 3.07 2.85 2.13
C ALA A 30 3.90 3.76 1.20
N LYS A 31 3.40 4.98 0.94
CA LYS A 31 4.08 5.96 0.09
C LYS A 31 5.28 6.59 0.77
N ALA A 32 5.13 6.95 2.06
CA ALA A 32 6.19 7.56 2.85
C ALA A 32 7.38 6.62 3.06
N ALA A 33 7.10 5.32 3.28
CA ALA A 33 8.15 4.31 3.40
C ALA A 33 9.05 4.25 2.14
N LEU A 34 8.45 4.25 0.95
CA LEU A 34 9.22 4.25 -0.31
C LEU A 34 9.95 5.59 -0.55
N ALA A 35 9.31 6.71 -0.22
CA ALA A 35 9.93 8.02 -0.32
C ALA A 35 11.15 8.15 0.60
N ALA A 36 11.09 7.60 1.81
CA ALA A 36 12.20 7.57 2.76
C ALA A 36 13.39 6.78 2.21
N LEU A 37 13.17 5.65 1.55
CA LEU A 37 14.24 4.87 0.92
C LEU A 37 14.98 5.69 -0.14
N ASN A 38 14.24 6.41 -1.00
CA ASN A 38 14.85 7.31 -1.98
C ASN A 38 15.61 8.47 -1.31
N TYR A 39 15.05 9.05 -0.25
CA TYR A 39 15.69 10.14 0.51
C TYR A 39 17.00 9.69 1.14
N LEU A 40 17.04 8.47 1.67
CA LEU A 40 18.23 7.87 2.29
C LEU A 40 19.24 7.33 1.27
N ASN A 41 18.95 7.43 -0.04
CA ASN A 41 19.75 6.83 -1.10
C ASN A 41 20.00 5.33 -0.89
N TRP A 42 19.01 4.64 -0.33
CA TRP A 42 19.08 3.21 -0.09
C TRP A 42 18.08 2.46 -0.97
N THR A 43 18.63 1.65 -1.89
CA THR A 43 17.82 0.83 -2.80
C THR A 43 17.87 -0.62 -2.35
N PRO A 44 16.77 -1.16 -1.79
CA PRO A 44 16.69 -2.58 -1.45
C PRO A 44 16.50 -3.44 -2.71
N ASP A 45 16.98 -4.67 -2.68
CA ASP A 45 16.69 -5.67 -3.71
C ASP A 45 15.22 -6.14 -3.60
N VAL A 46 14.73 -6.29 -2.37
CA VAL A 46 13.37 -6.76 -2.08
C VAL A 46 12.70 -5.86 -1.05
N VAL A 47 11.45 -5.50 -1.32
CA VAL A 47 10.54 -4.88 -0.37
C VAL A 47 9.51 -5.91 0.06
N HIS A 48 9.57 -6.32 1.33
CA HIS A 48 8.65 -7.31 1.88
C HIS A 48 7.51 -6.62 2.63
N CYS A 49 6.31 -6.80 2.13
CA CYS A 49 5.08 -6.20 2.63
C CYS A 49 4.25 -7.23 3.40
N HIS A 50 3.46 -6.75 4.36
CA HIS A 50 2.58 -7.59 5.16
C HIS A 50 1.16 -7.05 5.16
N ASP A 51 0.21 -7.92 4.80
CA ASP A 51 -1.23 -7.66 4.81
C ASP A 51 -1.70 -6.45 4.00
N TRP A 52 -2.97 -6.10 4.14
CA TRP A 52 -3.58 -5.03 3.34
C TRP A 52 -3.00 -3.64 3.65
N GLN A 53 -2.48 -3.44 4.84
CA GLN A 53 -1.90 -2.17 5.27
C GLN A 53 -0.68 -1.74 4.45
N ALA A 54 0.07 -2.70 3.95
CA ALA A 54 1.22 -2.46 3.09
C ALA A 54 0.98 -2.87 1.62
N ALA A 55 -0.24 -3.27 1.27
CA ALA A 55 -0.54 -3.84 -0.03
C ALA A 55 -0.39 -2.84 -1.20
N LEU A 56 -0.46 -1.54 -0.95
CA LEU A 56 -0.27 -0.53 -2.01
C LEU A 56 1.21 -0.34 -2.42
N VAL A 57 2.16 -0.78 -1.62
CA VAL A 57 3.59 -0.66 -1.93
C VAL A 57 3.94 -1.22 -3.31
N PRO A 58 3.53 -2.43 -3.70
CA PRO A 58 3.78 -2.96 -5.04
C PRO A 58 3.27 -2.08 -6.18
N LEU A 59 2.08 -1.47 -6.00
CA LEU A 59 1.55 -0.53 -6.99
C LEU A 59 2.37 0.74 -7.07
N TYR A 60 2.76 1.30 -5.93
CA TYR A 60 3.61 2.49 -5.91
C TYR A 60 4.96 2.25 -6.58
N LEU A 61 5.58 1.08 -6.39
CA LEU A 61 6.81 0.70 -7.09
C LEU A 61 6.64 0.68 -8.61
N ARG A 62 5.44 0.37 -9.12
CA ARG A 62 5.13 0.27 -10.56
C ARG A 62 4.44 1.51 -11.14
N THR A 63 4.17 2.51 -10.32
CA THR A 63 3.52 3.77 -10.73
C THR A 63 4.33 4.98 -10.30
N CYS A 64 4.10 5.48 -9.09
CA CYS A 64 4.70 6.74 -8.60
C CYS A 64 6.23 6.68 -8.47
N PHE A 65 6.82 5.49 -8.24
CA PHE A 65 8.24 5.29 -8.01
C PHE A 65 8.95 4.50 -9.11
N GLN A 66 8.27 4.18 -10.22
CA GLN A 66 8.83 3.31 -11.27
C GLN A 66 10.13 3.85 -11.89
N ASP A 67 10.27 5.16 -11.98
CA ASP A 67 11.42 5.83 -12.58
C ASP A 67 12.48 6.23 -11.52
N THR A 68 12.34 5.78 -10.30
CA THR A 68 13.31 5.97 -9.21
C THR A 68 14.13 4.71 -8.96
N ASP A 69 15.23 4.82 -8.22
CA ASP A 69 16.05 3.65 -7.90
C ASP A 69 15.28 2.61 -7.09
N VAL A 70 14.45 3.04 -6.14
CA VAL A 70 13.63 2.10 -5.34
C VAL A 70 12.59 1.36 -6.20
N GLY A 71 12.17 1.93 -7.32
CA GLY A 71 11.25 1.29 -8.26
C GLY A 71 11.78 -0.01 -8.89
N ARG A 72 13.09 -0.27 -8.80
CA ARG A 72 13.70 -1.52 -9.27
C ARG A 72 13.49 -2.70 -8.32
N ALA A 73 13.11 -2.42 -7.07
CA ALA A 73 12.95 -3.46 -6.06
C ALA A 73 11.86 -4.48 -6.45
N ILE A 74 12.10 -5.72 -6.09
CA ILE A 74 11.10 -6.78 -6.17
C ILE A 74 10.20 -6.67 -4.94
N SER A 75 8.89 -6.77 -5.13
CA SER A 75 7.94 -6.79 -4.03
C SER A 75 7.48 -8.20 -3.69
N VAL A 76 7.44 -8.50 -2.40
CA VAL A 76 6.86 -9.73 -1.83
C VAL A 76 5.75 -9.31 -0.87
N LEU A 77 4.60 -9.94 -0.95
CA LEU A 77 3.48 -9.70 -0.03
C LEU A 77 3.15 -10.99 0.73
N THR A 78 3.24 -10.94 2.06
CA THR A 78 2.76 -12.00 2.94
C THR A 78 1.37 -11.63 3.47
N ILE A 79 0.42 -12.55 3.31
CA ILE A 79 -0.94 -12.39 3.81
C ILE A 79 -1.12 -13.31 5.01
N HIS A 80 -1.35 -12.73 6.19
CA HIS A 80 -1.57 -13.47 7.43
C HIS A 80 -3.05 -13.74 7.69
N ASN A 81 -3.94 -12.85 7.22
CA ASN A 81 -5.37 -12.98 7.46
C ASN A 81 -6.18 -12.43 6.28
N LEU A 82 -6.78 -13.33 5.50
CA LEU A 82 -7.62 -12.99 4.35
C LEU A 82 -8.97 -12.33 4.73
N LYS A 83 -9.35 -12.33 6.00
CA LYS A 83 -10.58 -11.67 6.45
C LYS A 83 -10.49 -10.15 6.28
N PHE A 84 -9.32 -9.56 6.43
CA PHE A 84 -9.09 -8.12 6.34
C PHE A 84 -8.36 -7.79 5.05
N GLN A 85 -9.03 -7.11 4.13
CA GLN A 85 -8.55 -6.89 2.78
C GLN A 85 -8.42 -5.40 2.39
N GLY A 86 -8.78 -4.48 3.28
CA GLY A 86 -8.80 -3.06 2.95
C GLY A 86 -9.82 -2.75 1.84
N ILE A 87 -11.05 -3.28 1.98
CA ILE A 87 -12.16 -3.02 1.06
C ILE A 87 -12.89 -1.76 1.53
N TYR A 88 -12.92 -0.75 0.67
CA TYR A 88 -13.58 0.51 0.98
C TYR A 88 -13.97 1.26 -0.31
N ASP A 89 -14.72 2.38 -0.16
CA ASP A 89 -15.12 3.24 -1.26
C ASP A 89 -13.96 3.55 -2.21
N ARG A 90 -14.12 3.20 -3.48
CA ARG A 90 -13.04 3.30 -4.48
C ARG A 90 -12.59 4.73 -4.72
N LYS A 91 -13.50 5.72 -4.66
CA LYS A 91 -13.15 7.13 -4.90
C LYS A 91 -12.30 7.67 -3.75
N LYS A 92 -12.59 7.22 -2.52
CA LYS A 92 -11.79 7.60 -1.35
C LYS A 92 -10.41 6.94 -1.38
N ILE A 93 -10.33 5.64 -1.70
CA ILE A 93 -9.04 4.97 -1.88
C ILE A 93 -8.24 5.65 -2.99
N GLN A 94 -8.87 5.97 -4.12
CA GLN A 94 -8.21 6.67 -5.22
C GLN A 94 -7.69 8.05 -4.80
N TYR A 95 -8.50 8.82 -4.10
CA TYR A 95 -8.13 10.14 -3.60
C TYR A 95 -6.93 10.08 -2.65
N TRP A 96 -7.00 9.23 -1.63
CA TRP A 96 -5.93 9.13 -0.62
C TRP A 96 -4.66 8.44 -1.12
N SER A 97 -4.79 7.45 -1.97
CA SER A 97 -3.63 6.76 -2.55
C SER A 97 -2.88 7.61 -3.57
N GLY A 98 -3.58 8.50 -4.28
CA GLY A 98 -3.01 9.23 -5.41
C GLY A 98 -2.60 8.34 -6.57
N LEU A 99 -3.11 7.12 -6.63
CA LEU A 99 -2.83 6.18 -7.72
C LEU A 99 -3.57 6.58 -9.00
N PRO A 100 -3.00 6.30 -10.18
CA PRO A 100 -3.62 6.63 -11.45
C PRO A 100 -4.89 5.80 -11.71
N ASP A 101 -5.81 6.36 -12.49
CA ASP A 101 -7.11 5.74 -12.80
C ASP A 101 -7.00 4.33 -13.37
N TYR A 102 -5.97 4.06 -14.16
CA TYR A 102 -5.84 2.77 -14.85
C TYR A 102 -5.64 1.57 -13.91
N VAL A 103 -5.21 1.77 -12.66
CA VAL A 103 -5.11 0.67 -11.68
C VAL A 103 -6.46 0.31 -11.05
N PHE A 104 -7.47 1.18 -11.20
CA PHE A 104 -8.83 0.95 -10.70
C PHE A 104 -9.68 0.19 -11.74
N ASN A 105 -9.27 -1.03 -12.05
CA ASN A 105 -9.92 -1.94 -12.97
C ASN A 105 -10.17 -3.31 -12.33
N LYS A 106 -10.91 -4.20 -13.02
CA LYS A 106 -11.33 -5.51 -12.52
C LYS A 106 -10.15 -6.45 -12.23
N ASP A 107 -9.05 -6.29 -12.93
CA ASP A 107 -7.89 -7.16 -12.81
C ASP A 107 -6.92 -6.70 -11.71
N CYS A 108 -7.14 -5.50 -11.16
CA CYS A 108 -6.29 -4.91 -10.13
C CYS A 108 -7.11 -4.57 -8.88
N MET A 109 -7.59 -3.34 -8.72
CA MET A 109 -8.13 -2.87 -7.44
C MET A 109 -9.65 -2.94 -7.31
N ILE A 110 -10.40 -3.06 -8.40
CA ILE A 110 -11.86 -3.00 -8.32
C ILE A 110 -12.45 -4.29 -7.75
N GLN A 111 -13.15 -4.16 -6.62
CA GLN A 111 -13.91 -5.24 -5.98
C GLN A 111 -15.33 -5.34 -6.58
N ASN A 112 -16.01 -4.19 -6.67
CA ASN A 112 -17.35 -4.05 -7.24
C ASN A 112 -17.56 -2.62 -7.76
N TRP A 113 -18.79 -2.23 -8.06
CA TRP A 113 -19.11 -0.89 -8.58
C TRP A 113 -18.69 0.27 -7.66
N LEU A 114 -18.75 0.07 -6.36
CA LEU A 114 -18.53 1.10 -5.34
C LEU A 114 -17.17 0.99 -4.66
N ASP A 115 -16.67 -0.25 -4.51
CA ASP A 115 -15.52 -0.53 -3.65
C ASP A 115 -14.29 -0.97 -4.44
N ALA A 116 -13.15 -0.56 -3.93
CA ALA A 116 -11.84 -1.11 -4.26
C ALA A 116 -11.32 -1.97 -3.09
N ASN A 117 -10.43 -2.89 -3.40
CA ASN A 117 -9.84 -3.84 -2.46
C ASN A 117 -8.32 -3.73 -2.54
N MET A 118 -7.70 -3.23 -1.47
CA MET A 118 -6.26 -2.99 -1.45
C MET A 118 -5.44 -4.28 -1.56
N LEU A 119 -5.94 -5.39 -1.00
CA LEU A 119 -5.22 -6.67 -1.05
C LEU A 119 -5.23 -7.33 -2.45
N ARG A 120 -6.12 -6.92 -3.35
CA ARG A 120 -6.15 -7.47 -4.72
C ARG A 120 -4.88 -7.21 -5.52
N VAL A 121 -4.11 -6.21 -5.16
CA VAL A 121 -2.79 -5.95 -5.78
C VAL A 121 -1.81 -7.11 -5.58
N ALA A 122 -2.12 -8.06 -4.71
CA ALA A 122 -1.34 -9.28 -4.53
C ALA A 122 -1.09 -10.03 -5.85
N SER A 123 -2.01 -9.92 -6.83
CA SER A 123 -1.83 -10.50 -8.17
C SER A 123 -0.64 -9.91 -8.95
N LEU A 124 -0.12 -8.75 -8.52
CA LEU A 124 1.01 -8.05 -9.14
C LEU A 124 2.34 -8.34 -8.46
N THR A 125 2.36 -9.20 -7.46
CA THR A 125 3.52 -9.43 -6.59
C THR A 125 3.83 -10.91 -6.46
N ALA A 126 5.03 -11.23 -5.97
CA ALA A 126 5.30 -12.56 -5.43
C ALA A 126 4.54 -12.71 -4.11
N ILE A 127 3.57 -13.64 -4.05
CA ILE A 127 2.70 -13.83 -2.89
C ILE A 127 3.24 -14.95 -2.02
N LYS A 128 3.30 -14.71 -0.72
CA LYS A 128 3.42 -15.75 0.30
C LYS A 128 2.15 -15.73 1.15
N LEU A 129 1.38 -16.84 1.09
CA LEU A 129 0.27 -17.07 2.01
C LEU A 129 0.82 -17.78 3.25
N GLN A 130 0.55 -17.21 4.40
CA GLN A 130 0.78 -17.88 5.67
C GLN A 130 -0.61 -18.16 6.27
N LEU A 131 -0.98 -19.44 6.29
CA LEU A 131 -2.22 -19.92 6.90
C LEU A 131 -2.03 -20.15 8.39
#